data_082725fbe2172b185d1ebc7ee94c0012
#
_entry.id   082725fbe2172b185d1ebc7ee94c0012
#
_cell.length_a   1.000
_cell.length_b   1.000
_cell.length_c   1.000
_cell.angle_alpha   90.00
_cell.angle_beta   90.00
_cell.angle_gamma   90.00
#
_symmetry.space_group_name_H-M   'P 1'
#
loop_
_entity.id
_entity.type
_entity.pdbx_description
1 polymer ?
#
loop_
_entity_poly.entity_id
_entity_poly.type
_entity_poly.pdbx_seq_one_letter_code
_entity_poly.pdbx_strand_id
1 'polypeptide(L)'
;MNNFEIINETDEQISELEIVKDVINYALKQQKVVNSMFNIIIVNDEKIHYLNKEYRNIDKVTDVISFALEDDNTFIKTEFRILGDIYICLNKAKSQALEYGHSFLREICFLSVHGLLHLLGYDHMTKEDEEIMFSIQELILDGYGIKK
;
A
#
# COMPACT_ATOMS: atom_id res chain seq x y z
N MET A 1 13.05 -12.95 7.22
CA MET A 1 13.03 -12.52 5.81
C MET A 1 11.59 -12.18 5.41
N ASN A 2 11.39 -11.02 4.80
CA ASN A 2 10.08 -10.62 4.33
C ASN A 2 9.88 -11.11 2.89
N ASN A 3 8.72 -11.70 2.63
CA ASN A 3 8.34 -12.18 1.29
C ASN A 3 7.13 -11.40 0.79
N PHE A 4 7.31 -10.69 -0.30
CA PHE A 4 6.19 -10.02 -0.95
C PHE A 4 6.42 -9.97 -2.45
N GLU A 5 5.33 -9.91 -3.18
CA GLU A 5 5.38 -9.78 -4.62
C GLU A 5 4.60 -8.56 -5.04
N ILE A 6 5.04 -7.91 -6.10
CA ILE A 6 4.31 -6.84 -6.75
C ILE A 6 3.83 -7.40 -8.08
N ILE A 7 2.52 -7.54 -8.22
CA ILE A 7 1.88 -8.17 -9.37
C ILE A 7 1.16 -7.11 -10.18
N ASN A 8 1.53 -6.99 -11.45
CA ASN A 8 0.87 -6.05 -12.35
C ASN A 8 -0.17 -6.81 -13.18
N GLU A 9 -1.44 -6.62 -12.88
CA GLU A 9 -2.56 -7.22 -13.62
C GLU A 9 -3.12 -6.31 -14.71
N THR A 10 -2.45 -5.19 -15.00
CA THR A 10 -2.86 -4.29 -16.07
C THR A 10 -2.15 -4.65 -17.37
N ASP A 11 -2.59 -4.05 -18.48
CA ASP A 11 -1.96 -4.23 -19.78
C ASP A 11 -0.76 -3.29 -19.99
N GLU A 12 -0.49 -2.41 -19.04
CA GLU A 12 0.57 -1.42 -19.17
C GLU A 12 1.85 -1.89 -18.49
N GLN A 13 2.99 -1.50 -19.05
CA GLN A 13 4.27 -1.68 -18.38
C GLN A 13 4.47 -0.55 -17.39
N ILE A 14 4.89 -0.88 -16.18
CA ILE A 14 5.07 0.08 -15.10
C ILE A 14 6.50 -0.06 -14.61
N SER A 15 7.41 0.76 -15.16
CA SER A 15 8.84 0.69 -14.82
C SER A 15 9.10 1.09 -13.37
N GLU A 16 8.24 1.91 -12.79
CA GLU A 16 8.37 2.39 -11.41
C GLU A 16 8.25 1.29 -10.36
N LEU A 17 7.72 0.13 -10.72
CA LEU A 17 7.50 -0.95 -9.74
C LEU A 17 8.79 -1.47 -9.10
N GLU A 18 9.92 -1.37 -9.78
CA GLU A 18 11.22 -1.76 -9.20
C GLU A 18 11.58 -0.85 -8.04
N ILE A 19 11.33 0.45 -8.19
CA ILE A 19 11.56 1.42 -7.11
C ILE A 19 10.56 1.22 -5.98
N VAL A 20 9.30 0.93 -6.32
CA VAL A 20 8.27 0.61 -5.32
C VAL A 20 8.75 -0.56 -4.44
N LYS A 21 9.32 -1.58 -5.06
CA LYS A 21 9.85 -2.73 -4.32
C LYS A 21 10.94 -2.29 -3.32
N ASP A 22 11.85 -1.43 -3.74
CA ASP A 22 12.91 -0.92 -2.88
C ASP A 22 12.35 -0.07 -1.74
N VAL A 23 11.38 0.77 -2.04
CA VAL A 23 10.71 1.62 -1.03
C VAL A 23 10.01 0.75 0.01
N ILE A 24 9.33 -0.31 -0.43
CA ILE A 24 8.64 -1.22 0.49
C ILE A 24 9.64 -1.95 1.38
N ASN A 25 10.77 -2.41 0.83
CA ASN A 25 11.82 -3.02 1.64
C ASN A 25 12.36 -2.03 2.68
N TYR A 26 12.53 -0.77 2.29
CA TYR A 26 12.94 0.28 3.21
C TYR A 26 11.91 0.51 4.31
N ALA A 27 10.62 0.54 3.94
CA ALA A 27 9.53 0.71 4.89
C ALA A 27 9.49 -0.43 5.92
N LEU A 28 9.67 -1.67 5.46
CA LEU A 28 9.70 -2.84 6.35
C LEU A 28 10.83 -2.73 7.36
N LYS A 29 12.01 -2.26 6.92
CA LYS A 29 13.14 -2.02 7.80
C LYS A 29 12.82 -0.95 8.84
N GLN A 30 12.28 0.18 8.39
CA GLN A 30 11.93 1.29 9.27
C GLN A 30 10.91 0.87 10.33
N GLN A 31 9.96 0.02 9.96
CA GLN A 31 8.92 -0.47 10.86
C GLN A 31 9.36 -1.72 11.64
N LYS A 32 10.60 -2.16 11.47
CA LYS A 32 11.17 -3.32 12.14
C LYS A 32 10.34 -4.59 11.93
N VAL A 33 9.81 -4.74 10.72
CA VAL A 33 9.01 -5.90 10.34
C VAL A 33 9.94 -6.98 9.79
N VAL A 34 9.81 -8.19 10.32
CA VAL A 34 10.56 -9.35 9.84
C VAL A 34 9.61 -10.53 9.65
N ASN A 35 9.98 -11.42 8.74
CA ASN A 35 9.24 -12.67 8.49
C ASN A 35 7.77 -12.42 8.16
N SER A 36 7.51 -11.46 7.28
CA SER A 36 6.16 -11.15 6.82
C SER A 36 5.93 -11.67 5.41
N MET A 37 4.66 -11.85 5.07
CA MET A 37 4.24 -12.25 3.74
C MET A 37 3.02 -11.42 3.34
N PHE A 38 3.08 -10.80 2.16
CA PHE A 38 1.98 -10.01 1.61
C PHE A 38 2.18 -9.80 0.13
N ASN A 39 1.18 -9.26 -0.54
CA ASN A 39 1.26 -8.94 -1.97
C ASN A 39 0.74 -7.54 -2.24
N ILE A 40 1.30 -6.92 -3.28
CA ILE A 40 0.83 -5.66 -3.84
C ILE A 40 0.37 -5.96 -5.26
N ILE A 41 -0.89 -5.70 -5.56
CA ILE A 41 -1.47 -6.00 -6.86
C ILE A 41 -1.95 -4.72 -7.53
N ILE A 42 -1.40 -4.42 -8.69
CA ILE A 42 -1.79 -3.25 -9.48
C ILE A 42 -2.90 -3.69 -10.42
N VAL A 43 -4.03 -3.01 -10.36
CA VAL A 43 -5.24 -3.41 -11.08
C VAL A 43 -5.84 -2.23 -11.85
N ASN A 44 -6.80 -2.54 -12.73
CA ASN A 44 -7.56 -1.53 -13.46
C ASN A 44 -8.81 -1.09 -12.68
N ASP A 45 -9.52 -0.11 -13.23
CA ASP A 45 -10.70 0.47 -12.60
C ASP A 45 -11.79 -0.57 -12.33
N GLU A 46 -12.03 -1.46 -13.28
CA GLU A 46 -13.08 -2.48 -13.16
C GLU A 46 -12.83 -3.40 -11.98
N LYS A 47 -11.60 -3.85 -11.85
CA LYS A 47 -11.23 -4.78 -10.76
C LYS A 47 -11.39 -4.13 -9.40
N ILE A 48 -10.87 -2.91 -9.24
CA ILE A 48 -10.93 -2.26 -7.93
C ILE A 48 -12.35 -1.81 -7.59
N HIS A 49 -13.13 -1.44 -8.58
CA HIS A 49 -14.56 -1.14 -8.39
C HIS A 49 -15.29 -2.38 -7.88
N TYR A 50 -15.04 -3.53 -8.52
CA TYR A 50 -15.62 -4.80 -8.08
C TYR A 50 -15.26 -5.12 -6.63
N LEU A 51 -13.98 -5.01 -6.28
CA LEU A 51 -13.52 -5.29 -4.92
C LEU A 51 -14.14 -4.35 -3.89
N ASN A 52 -14.22 -3.07 -4.24
CA ASN A 52 -14.79 -2.06 -3.34
C ASN A 52 -16.27 -2.31 -3.09
N LYS A 53 -17.01 -2.67 -4.14
CA LYS A 53 -18.44 -2.97 -4.05
C LYS A 53 -18.70 -4.25 -3.26
N GLU A 54 -17.98 -5.33 -3.58
CA GLU A 54 -18.22 -6.66 -2.98
C GLU A 54 -17.78 -6.73 -1.53
N TYR A 55 -16.66 -6.10 -1.17
CA TYR A 55 -16.07 -6.27 0.15
C TYR A 55 -16.24 -5.09 1.08
N ARG A 56 -16.57 -3.91 0.55
CA ARG A 56 -16.73 -2.70 1.36
C ARG A 56 -18.11 -2.03 1.20
N ASN A 57 -18.96 -2.57 0.33
CA ASN A 57 -20.28 -2.02 -0.01
C ASN A 57 -20.22 -0.58 -0.56
N ILE A 58 -19.14 -0.25 -1.24
CA ILE A 58 -18.95 1.06 -1.86
C ILE A 58 -18.93 0.87 -3.36
N ASP A 59 -19.96 1.34 -4.05
CA ASP A 59 -20.14 1.14 -5.49
C ASP A 59 -19.41 2.23 -6.28
N LYS A 60 -18.09 2.23 -6.21
CA LYS A 60 -17.24 3.16 -6.97
C LYS A 60 -15.80 2.72 -7.01
N VAL A 61 -15.04 3.31 -7.93
CA VAL A 61 -13.60 3.11 -8.03
C VAL A 61 -12.91 3.84 -6.87
N THR A 62 -11.85 3.27 -6.35
CA THR A 62 -11.01 3.89 -5.33
C THR A 62 -9.54 3.76 -5.73
N ASP A 63 -8.64 4.35 -4.96
CA ASP A 63 -7.20 4.33 -5.27
C ASP A 63 -6.50 3.09 -4.70
N VAL A 64 -6.81 2.71 -3.47
CA VAL A 64 -6.14 1.59 -2.80
C VAL A 64 -7.12 0.89 -1.86
N ILE A 65 -7.01 -0.44 -1.81
CA ILE A 65 -7.75 -1.26 -0.84
C ILE A 65 -6.77 -2.23 -0.21
N SER A 66 -6.76 -2.28 1.12
CA SER A 66 -5.94 -3.22 1.87
C SER A 66 -6.83 -4.25 2.55
N PHE A 67 -6.52 -5.52 2.35
CA PHE A 67 -7.20 -6.63 3.02
C PHE A 67 -6.25 -7.21 4.06
N ALA A 68 -6.41 -6.77 5.30
CA ALA A 68 -5.56 -7.23 6.41
C ALA A 68 -6.05 -8.60 6.90
N LEU A 69 -5.13 -9.55 6.98
CA LEU A 69 -5.40 -10.89 7.49
C LEU A 69 -4.97 -11.05 8.93
N GLU A 70 -4.06 -10.21 9.39
CA GLU A 70 -3.57 -10.23 10.77
C GLU A 70 -4.45 -9.32 11.62
N ASP A 71 -4.92 -9.81 12.77
CA ASP A 71 -5.68 -8.99 13.70
C ASP A 71 -4.99 -8.95 15.07
N ASP A 72 -5.44 -8.04 15.94
CA ASP A 72 -4.84 -7.82 17.26
C ASP A 72 -5.08 -8.99 18.22
N ASN A 73 -5.98 -9.91 17.86
CA ASN A 73 -6.33 -11.06 18.70
C ASN A 73 -5.56 -12.32 18.36
N THR A 74 -4.62 -12.21 17.42
CA THR A 74 -3.82 -13.36 17.00
C THR A 74 -2.70 -13.57 18.01
N PHE A 75 -2.95 -14.40 19.01
CA PHE A 75 -1.96 -14.72 20.04
C PHE A 75 -0.89 -15.70 19.57
N ILE A 76 -1.08 -16.29 18.40
CA ILE A 76 -0.12 -17.25 17.89
C ILE A 76 0.92 -16.47 17.10
N LYS A 77 2.05 -16.23 17.73
CA LYS A 77 3.22 -15.72 17.03
C LYS A 77 3.81 -16.86 16.23
N THR A 78 3.32 -17.02 15.02
CA THR A 78 3.99 -17.90 14.08
C THR A 78 5.28 -17.21 13.66
N GLU A 79 6.24 -17.98 13.18
CA GLU A 79 7.49 -17.43 12.64
C GLU A 79 7.22 -16.50 11.45
N PHE A 80 6.07 -16.64 10.81
CA PHE A 80 5.65 -15.84 9.68
C PHE A 80 4.36 -15.08 9.99
N ARG A 81 4.40 -13.79 9.66
CA ARG A 81 3.21 -12.92 9.74
C ARG A 81 2.62 -12.83 8.34
N ILE A 82 1.40 -13.34 8.17
CA ILE A 82 0.68 -13.18 6.91
C ILE A 82 -0.13 -11.89 7.03
N LEU A 83 0.34 -10.83 6.37
CA LEU A 83 -0.23 -9.50 6.52
C LEU A 83 -1.48 -9.30 5.67
N GLY A 84 -1.48 -9.77 4.42
CA GLY A 84 -2.63 -9.63 3.54
C GLY A 84 -2.27 -9.18 2.13
N ASP A 85 -3.22 -8.49 1.50
CA ASP A 85 -3.07 -8.02 0.12
C ASP A 85 -3.41 -6.54 0.00
N ILE A 86 -2.66 -5.86 -0.87
CA ILE A 86 -2.86 -4.44 -1.17
C ILE A 86 -3.17 -4.31 -2.65
N TYR A 87 -4.35 -3.76 -2.98
CA TYR A 87 -4.76 -3.53 -4.38
C TYR A 87 -4.68 -2.04 -4.67
N ILE A 88 -3.96 -1.67 -5.74
CA ILE A 88 -3.77 -0.28 -6.15
C ILE A 88 -4.32 -0.10 -7.55
N CYS A 89 -5.16 0.93 -7.74
CA CYS A 89 -5.72 1.27 -9.04
C CYS A 89 -4.73 2.14 -9.81
N LEU A 90 -4.25 1.63 -10.94
CA LEU A 90 -3.26 2.33 -11.77
C LEU A 90 -3.77 3.69 -12.24
N ASN A 91 -4.98 3.75 -12.77
CA ASN A 91 -5.54 5.00 -13.29
C ASN A 91 -5.73 6.05 -12.20
N LYS A 92 -6.16 5.63 -11.02
CA LYS A 92 -6.30 6.55 -9.88
C LYS A 92 -4.94 7.08 -9.43
N ALA A 93 -3.92 6.22 -9.40
CA ALA A 93 -2.57 6.66 -9.06
C ALA A 93 -2.08 7.72 -10.05
N LYS A 94 -2.31 7.51 -11.34
CA LYS A 94 -1.93 8.49 -12.37
C LYS A 94 -2.69 9.81 -12.22
N SER A 95 -4.01 9.76 -12.05
CA SER A 95 -4.83 10.96 -11.95
C SER A 95 -4.55 11.74 -10.66
N GLN A 96 -4.34 11.05 -9.55
CA GLN A 96 -4.00 11.70 -8.29
C GLN A 96 -2.63 12.37 -8.33
N ALA A 97 -1.65 11.76 -9.00
CA ALA A 97 -0.35 12.38 -9.19
C ALA A 97 -0.49 13.73 -9.88
N LEU A 98 -1.28 13.78 -10.95
CA LEU A 98 -1.56 15.03 -11.67
C LEU A 98 -2.30 16.04 -10.80
N GLU A 99 -3.32 15.58 -10.09
CA GLU A 99 -4.14 16.43 -9.22
C GLU A 99 -3.32 17.05 -8.10
N TYR A 100 -2.44 16.28 -7.48
CA TYR A 100 -1.62 16.73 -6.34
C TYR A 100 -0.31 17.40 -6.77
N GLY A 101 -0.02 17.43 -8.07
CA GLY A 101 1.17 18.11 -8.60
C GLY A 101 2.49 17.42 -8.28
N HIS A 102 2.51 16.08 -8.21
CA HIS A 102 3.76 15.35 -8.03
C HIS A 102 3.85 14.19 -9.01
N SER A 103 4.98 13.47 -8.99
CA SER A 103 5.24 12.41 -9.96
C SER A 103 4.35 11.18 -9.71
N PHE A 104 4.13 10.41 -10.77
CA PHE A 104 3.48 9.12 -10.65
C PHE A 104 4.27 8.21 -9.70
N LEU A 105 5.61 8.25 -9.78
CA LEU A 105 6.46 7.47 -8.88
C LEU A 105 6.14 7.77 -7.42
N ARG A 106 6.04 9.05 -7.05
CA ARG A 106 5.72 9.40 -5.67
C ARG A 106 4.34 8.91 -5.27
N GLU A 107 3.36 9.05 -6.16
CA GLU A 107 1.99 8.63 -5.84
C GLU A 107 1.90 7.12 -5.65
N ILE A 108 2.47 6.32 -6.55
CA ILE A 108 2.38 4.87 -6.42
C ILE A 108 3.18 4.36 -5.22
N CYS A 109 4.29 5.00 -4.89
CA CYS A 109 5.02 4.69 -3.66
C CYS A 109 4.20 5.06 -2.43
N PHE A 110 3.56 6.22 -2.44
CA PHE A 110 2.71 6.67 -1.34
C PHE A 110 1.56 5.68 -1.09
N LEU A 111 0.86 5.28 -2.14
CA LEU A 111 -0.25 4.32 -2.02
C LEU A 111 0.21 2.96 -1.53
N SER A 112 1.37 2.51 -1.99
CA SER A 112 1.94 1.23 -1.56
C SER A 112 2.32 1.24 -0.09
N VAL A 113 2.98 2.30 0.37
CA VAL A 113 3.34 2.46 1.78
C VAL A 113 2.09 2.60 2.64
N HIS A 114 1.11 3.37 2.17
CA HIS A 114 -0.16 3.55 2.87
C HIS A 114 -0.85 2.20 3.09
N GLY A 115 -0.93 1.38 2.03
CA GLY A 115 -1.52 0.06 2.13
C GLY A 115 -0.76 -0.85 3.10
N LEU A 116 0.57 -0.81 3.05
CA LEU A 116 1.39 -1.59 3.98
C LEU A 116 1.15 -1.20 5.43
N LEU A 117 1.09 0.10 5.72
CA LEU A 117 0.83 0.57 7.08
C LEU A 117 -0.53 0.11 7.59
N HIS A 118 -1.54 0.08 6.73
CA HIS A 118 -2.84 -0.49 7.09
C HIS A 118 -2.72 -1.97 7.44
N LEU A 119 -1.95 -2.74 6.66
CA LEU A 119 -1.73 -4.16 6.97
C LEU A 119 -1.02 -4.34 8.31
N LEU A 120 -0.19 -3.37 8.69
CA LEU A 120 0.55 -3.41 9.97
C LEU A 120 -0.29 -2.92 11.16
N GLY A 121 -1.52 -2.48 10.92
CA GLY A 121 -2.43 -2.09 11.99
C GLY A 121 -2.64 -0.60 12.17
N TYR A 122 -1.97 0.24 11.38
CA TYR A 122 -2.24 1.67 11.42
C TYR A 122 -3.58 1.96 10.76
N ASP A 123 -4.31 2.94 11.26
CA ASP A 123 -5.55 3.37 10.62
C ASP A 123 -5.67 4.90 10.68
N HIS A 124 -6.75 5.44 10.14
CA HIS A 124 -7.01 6.87 10.15
C HIS A 124 -8.46 7.16 10.61
N MET A 125 -8.91 6.40 11.61
CA MET A 125 -10.25 6.55 12.19
C MET A 125 -10.40 7.86 12.95
N THR A 126 -9.32 8.35 13.56
CA THR A 126 -9.32 9.63 14.25
C THR A 126 -8.35 10.58 13.55
N LYS A 127 -8.49 11.87 13.79
CA LYS A 127 -7.58 12.87 13.23
C LYS A 127 -6.14 12.64 13.73
N GLU A 128 -5.99 12.25 14.98
CA GLU A 128 -4.69 11.94 15.57
C GLU A 128 -4.05 10.73 14.88
N ASP A 129 -4.80 9.67 14.66
CA ASP A 129 -4.32 8.47 13.95
C ASP A 129 -3.91 8.81 12.53
N GLU A 130 -4.69 9.64 11.85
CA GLU A 130 -4.41 10.08 10.48
C GLU A 130 -3.09 10.85 10.42
N GLU A 131 -2.86 11.76 11.39
CA GLU A 131 -1.62 12.54 11.45
C GLU A 131 -0.40 11.65 11.68
N ILE A 132 -0.52 10.66 12.58
CA ILE A 132 0.55 9.71 12.86
C ILE A 132 0.89 8.91 11.62
N MET A 133 -0.12 8.37 10.95
CA MET A 133 0.07 7.58 9.74
C MET A 133 0.70 8.40 8.62
N PHE A 134 0.20 9.61 8.40
CA PHE A 134 0.75 10.53 7.40
C PHE A 134 2.22 10.85 7.67
N SER A 135 2.56 11.13 8.95
CA SER A 135 3.94 11.42 9.33
C SER A 135 4.87 10.26 9.04
N ILE A 136 4.43 9.03 9.31
CA ILE A 136 5.23 7.83 9.03
C ILE A 136 5.43 7.65 7.53
N GLN A 137 4.38 7.87 6.73
CA GLN A 137 4.47 7.79 5.28
C GLN A 137 5.49 8.78 4.73
N GLU A 138 5.44 10.03 5.20
CA GLU A 138 6.38 11.05 4.77
C GLU A 138 7.83 10.72 5.18
N LEU A 139 8.03 10.21 6.39
CA LEU A 139 9.37 9.81 6.85
C LEU A 139 9.93 8.68 5.98
N ILE A 140 9.10 7.73 5.58
CA ILE A 140 9.54 6.62 4.73
C ILE A 140 9.92 7.12 3.35
N LEU A 141 9.06 7.91 2.71
CA LEU A 141 9.30 8.41 1.36
C LEU A 141 10.52 9.34 1.33
N ASP A 142 10.60 10.27 2.26
CA ASP A 142 11.72 11.22 2.34
C ASP A 142 13.03 10.51 2.70
N GLY A 143 12.97 9.54 3.61
CA GLY A 143 14.13 8.77 4.04
C GLY A 143 14.72 7.93 2.93
N TYR A 144 13.88 7.37 2.07
CA TYR A 144 14.35 6.65 0.89
C TYR A 144 14.86 7.61 -0.19
N GLY A 145 14.29 8.82 -0.26
CA GLY A 145 14.68 9.82 -1.25
C GLY A 145 13.70 9.99 -2.39
N ILE A 146 12.43 9.70 -2.18
CA ILE A 146 11.39 9.96 -3.18
C ILE A 146 11.01 11.44 -3.09
N LYS A 147 11.26 12.16 -4.17
CA LYS A 147 11.00 13.62 -4.22
C LYS A 147 9.51 13.90 -4.41
N LYS A 148 9.10 14.98 -3.81
CA LYS A 148 7.77 15.53 -4.03
C LYS A 148 7.58 16.04 -5.44
#